data_11c7fc3f2e772c69cff1a0eda4b44fc8
#
_entry.id   11c7fc3f2e772c69cff1a0eda4b44fc8
#
_cell.length_a   1.000
_cell.length_b   1.000
_cell.length_c   1.000
_cell.angle_alpha   90.00
_cell.angle_beta   90.00
_cell.angle_gamma   90.00
#
_symmetry.space_group_name_H-M   'P 1'
#
loop_
_entity.id
_entity.type
_entity.pdbx_description
1 polymer ?
#
loop_
_entity_poly.entity_id
_entity_poly.type
_entity_poly.pdbx_seq_one_letter_code
_entity_poly.pdbx_strand_id
1 'polypeptide(L)'
;GVRFENCHSTPLCTPSRVNLMSGKSNVFNYFDFGVYPEGQPTFANYFQEHGYQTAVAGKWQLLTGKGGITPEQAGFDTHCLWNIPGGGRNRYWNPSLVQDGELLDLPKESYGPDITTDFLIDFITKNQTNPFLVYFPMILPHNPFDVTPDSDDPQSTDSKKNFIDMVQYIDKNVGRLEDTLTSLGLRKQTLILFTSDNGTNAQLTSELDGQTIQGGKGYTHDYGTHVPLIVNWPGQIQGGRVIHDLICFSDVFPTIVDAAKLPAKQINDGDGWSFWPQCEGKQGRTRDWIYCYYFPRPSSAKYNDKYSHYEVSFARNKRFKLYNNGDFFDTTTDVLEKEPLTATNPAAVPDSARTMLQEAISSYPAAGLNANRPKRKRTEKKKK
;
A
#
# COMPACT_ATOMS: atom_id res chain seq x y z
N GLY A 1 8.54 7.97 -16.99
CA GLY A 1 7.27 7.68 -16.37
C GLY A 1 6.50 8.92 -15.97
N VAL A 2 5.36 8.73 -15.32
CA VAL A 2 4.50 9.78 -14.76
C VAL A 2 4.43 9.65 -13.25
N ARG A 3 4.27 10.78 -12.54
CA ARG A 3 4.05 10.82 -11.10
C ARG A 3 2.63 11.35 -10.83
N PHE A 4 1.88 10.65 -10.01
CA PHE A 4 0.61 11.14 -9.48
C PHE A 4 0.86 11.85 -8.16
N GLU A 5 0.31 13.06 -8.03
CA GLU A 5 0.57 13.91 -6.88
C GLU A 5 -0.40 13.68 -5.72
N ASN A 6 -1.58 13.15 -5.99
CA ASN A 6 -2.63 12.96 -5.00
C ASN A 6 -3.04 11.47 -4.89
N CYS A 7 -2.09 10.59 -4.54
CA CYS A 7 -2.38 9.18 -4.27
C CYS A 7 -2.54 8.95 -2.77
N HIS A 8 -3.62 8.30 -2.37
CA HIS A 8 -3.90 7.99 -0.97
C HIS A 8 -4.08 6.49 -0.75
N SER A 9 -3.37 5.98 0.25
CA SER A 9 -3.52 4.66 0.86
C SER A 9 -4.39 4.75 2.11
N THR A 10 -4.50 3.65 2.85
CA THR A 10 -4.97 3.70 4.23
C THR A 10 -3.80 3.91 5.21
N PRO A 11 -4.04 4.30 6.46
CA PRO A 11 -2.97 4.64 7.39
C PRO A 11 -2.01 3.50 7.77
N LEU A 12 -2.35 2.24 7.49
CA LEU A 12 -1.57 1.05 7.88
C LEU A 12 -1.45 0.04 6.74
N CYS A 13 -0.40 -0.77 6.82
CA CYS A 13 0.02 -1.74 5.81
C CYS A 13 -1.05 -2.80 5.47
N THR A 14 -1.63 -3.51 6.45
CA THR A 14 -2.60 -4.58 6.13
C THR A 14 -3.83 -4.05 5.40
N PRO A 15 -4.56 -3.01 5.90
CA PRO A 15 -5.73 -2.51 5.19
C PRO A 15 -5.37 -1.93 3.81
N SER A 16 -4.24 -1.23 3.66
CA SER A 16 -3.80 -0.75 2.34
C SER A 16 -3.58 -1.88 1.35
N ARG A 17 -2.95 -2.96 1.80
CA ARG A 17 -2.64 -4.11 0.95
C ARG A 17 -3.90 -4.91 0.60
N VAL A 18 -4.87 -5.03 1.52
CA VAL A 18 -6.19 -5.61 1.24
C VAL A 18 -6.93 -4.78 0.19
N ASN A 19 -6.93 -3.45 0.34
CA ASN A 19 -7.55 -2.52 -0.62
C ASN A 19 -6.92 -2.62 -2.01
N LEU A 20 -5.58 -2.55 -2.07
CA LEU A 20 -4.79 -2.64 -3.31
C LEU A 20 -5.02 -3.97 -4.05
N MET A 21 -4.94 -5.10 -3.34
CA MET A 21 -5.02 -6.43 -3.95
C MET A 21 -6.43 -6.78 -4.41
N SER A 22 -7.45 -6.29 -3.71
CA SER A 22 -8.86 -6.61 -4.01
C SER A 22 -9.53 -5.59 -4.94
N GLY A 23 -8.99 -4.37 -5.07
CA GLY A 23 -9.66 -3.27 -5.77
C GLY A 23 -10.95 -2.80 -5.09
N LYS A 24 -11.14 -3.12 -3.79
CA LYS A 24 -12.36 -2.79 -3.02
C LYS A 24 -12.04 -1.97 -1.79
N SER A 25 -12.94 -1.06 -1.44
CA SER A 25 -12.87 -0.32 -0.18
C SER A 25 -12.92 -1.28 1.03
N ASN A 26 -12.10 -0.99 2.02
CA ASN A 26 -11.94 -1.82 3.23
C ASN A 26 -13.21 -1.93 4.08
N VAL A 27 -14.21 -1.07 3.90
CA VAL A 27 -15.50 -1.21 4.58
C VAL A 27 -16.21 -2.50 4.20
N PHE A 28 -15.93 -3.07 3.03
CA PHE A 28 -16.53 -4.31 2.55
C PHE A 28 -15.74 -5.56 2.93
N ASN A 29 -14.41 -5.45 3.11
CA ASN A 29 -13.57 -6.64 3.14
C ASN A 29 -12.42 -6.63 4.16
N TYR A 30 -12.28 -5.60 5.00
CA TYR A 30 -11.22 -5.57 6.00
C TYR A 30 -11.78 -5.75 7.42
N PHE A 31 -11.37 -6.81 8.12
CA PHE A 31 -11.91 -7.17 9.43
C PHE A 31 -10.86 -7.26 10.53
N ASP A 32 -9.64 -7.68 10.21
CA ASP A 32 -8.59 -7.89 11.22
C ASP A 32 -7.20 -7.57 10.67
N PHE A 33 -6.35 -7.03 11.53
CA PHE A 33 -4.98 -6.72 11.17
C PHE A 33 -4.14 -8.00 11.01
N GLY A 34 -3.44 -8.12 9.88
CA GLY A 34 -2.64 -9.29 9.53
C GLY A 34 -3.43 -10.40 8.83
N VAL A 35 -4.64 -10.09 8.33
CA VAL A 35 -5.52 -11.07 7.69
C VAL A 35 -6.02 -10.51 6.35
N TYR A 36 -5.85 -11.28 5.28
CA TYR A 36 -6.60 -11.07 4.04
C TYR A 36 -7.86 -11.92 4.07
N PRO A 37 -9.05 -11.41 3.73
CA PRO A 37 -10.30 -12.15 3.83
C PRO A 37 -10.33 -13.37 2.90
N GLU A 38 -10.70 -14.53 3.45
CA GLU A 38 -10.92 -15.74 2.64
C GLU A 38 -12.05 -15.53 1.63
N GLY A 39 -11.91 -16.14 0.45
CA GLY A 39 -12.89 -16.03 -0.63
C GLY A 39 -12.94 -14.69 -1.35
N GLN A 40 -12.10 -13.73 -0.98
CA GLN A 40 -11.96 -12.46 -1.68
C GLN A 40 -10.86 -12.60 -2.75
N PRO A 41 -11.19 -12.53 -4.06
CA PRO A 41 -10.19 -12.59 -5.12
C PRO A 41 -9.20 -11.42 -5.06
N THR A 42 -7.99 -11.65 -5.57
CA THR A 42 -6.95 -10.64 -5.71
C THR A 42 -6.67 -10.35 -7.19
N PHE A 43 -5.93 -9.28 -7.45
CA PHE A 43 -5.42 -9.05 -8.80
C PHE A 43 -4.56 -10.22 -9.30
N ALA A 44 -3.81 -10.91 -8.42
CA ALA A 44 -2.96 -12.02 -8.84
C ALA A 44 -3.77 -13.24 -9.28
N ASN A 45 -4.88 -13.58 -8.58
CA ASN A 45 -5.81 -14.60 -9.08
C ASN A 45 -6.30 -14.24 -10.49
N TYR A 46 -6.69 -12.98 -10.69
CA TYR A 46 -7.19 -12.54 -11.98
C TYR A 46 -6.14 -12.66 -13.10
N PHE A 47 -4.90 -12.25 -12.85
CA PHE A 47 -3.82 -12.35 -13.83
C PHE A 47 -3.43 -13.81 -14.10
N GLN A 48 -3.39 -14.67 -13.07
CA GLN A 48 -3.12 -16.11 -13.19
C GLN A 48 -4.19 -16.79 -14.08
N GLU A 49 -5.48 -16.48 -13.87
CA GLU A 49 -6.58 -16.98 -14.70
C GLU A 49 -6.46 -16.54 -16.17
N HIS A 50 -5.73 -15.46 -16.45
CA HIS A 50 -5.45 -14.96 -17.81
C HIS A 50 -4.07 -15.35 -18.35
N GLY A 51 -3.44 -16.38 -17.75
CA GLY A 51 -2.22 -17.00 -18.27
C GLY A 51 -0.92 -16.30 -17.91
N TYR A 52 -0.94 -15.37 -16.94
CA TYR A 52 0.27 -14.76 -16.41
C TYR A 52 0.95 -15.70 -15.40
N GLN A 53 2.26 -15.78 -15.45
CA GLN A 53 3.07 -16.34 -14.37
C GLN A 53 3.15 -15.32 -13.25
N THR A 54 2.95 -15.73 -12.00
CA THR A 54 2.77 -14.78 -10.88
C THR A 54 3.74 -15.04 -9.75
N ALA A 55 4.39 -13.99 -9.25
CA ALA A 55 5.30 -14.08 -8.12
C ALA A 55 5.08 -12.98 -7.08
N VAL A 56 5.33 -13.31 -5.82
CA VAL A 56 5.37 -12.33 -4.73
C VAL A 56 6.61 -12.51 -3.89
N ALA A 57 7.32 -11.40 -3.59
CA ALA A 57 8.48 -11.42 -2.70
C ALA A 57 8.46 -10.27 -1.70
N GLY A 58 9.02 -10.48 -0.51
CA GLY A 58 9.09 -9.47 0.54
C GLY A 58 8.16 -9.77 1.73
N LYS A 59 7.33 -8.80 2.13
CA LYS A 59 6.48 -8.92 3.31
C LYS A 59 5.11 -9.51 2.98
N TRP A 60 4.74 -10.65 3.63
CA TRP A 60 3.36 -11.15 3.50
C TRP A 60 2.40 -10.49 4.50
N GLN A 61 2.39 -10.89 5.75
CA GLN A 61 1.52 -10.33 6.80
C GLN A 61 0.02 -10.30 6.44
N LEU A 62 -0.46 -11.28 5.68
CA LEU A 62 -1.86 -11.43 5.27
C LEU A 62 -2.42 -12.79 5.68
N LEU A 63 -1.59 -13.61 6.34
CA LEU A 63 -1.91 -14.88 6.97
C LEU A 63 -1.26 -14.92 8.35
N THR A 64 -2.07 -15.06 9.39
CA THR A 64 -1.61 -15.10 10.79
C THR A 64 -2.38 -16.17 11.54
N GLY A 65 -2.06 -16.41 12.82
CA GLY A 65 -2.83 -17.32 13.66
C GLY A 65 -4.32 -16.96 13.87
N LYS A 66 -4.77 -15.86 13.25
CA LYS A 66 -6.19 -15.43 13.23
C LYS A 66 -6.94 -15.79 11.95
N GLY A 67 -6.27 -16.35 10.96
CA GLY A 67 -6.78 -16.63 9.62
C GLY A 67 -6.05 -15.84 8.54
N GLY A 68 -6.60 -15.81 7.36
CA GLY A 68 -6.04 -15.20 6.15
C GLY A 68 -5.83 -16.21 5.04
N ILE A 69 -5.16 -15.81 3.97
CA ILE A 69 -4.89 -16.67 2.83
C ILE A 69 -3.40 -16.86 2.61
N THR A 70 -3.04 -18.01 2.05
CA THR A 70 -1.67 -18.28 1.60
C THR A 70 -1.37 -17.50 0.31
N PRO A 71 -0.09 -17.37 -0.07
CA PRO A 71 0.26 -16.75 -1.36
C PRO A 71 -0.38 -17.47 -2.56
N GLU A 72 -0.46 -18.80 -2.53
CA GLU A 72 -1.06 -19.63 -3.59
C GLU A 72 -2.58 -19.37 -3.67
N GLN A 73 -3.27 -19.28 -2.54
CA GLN A 73 -4.68 -18.91 -2.49
C GLN A 73 -4.92 -17.49 -3.02
N ALA A 74 -3.93 -16.61 -2.86
CA ALA A 74 -3.96 -15.26 -3.42
C ALA A 74 -3.60 -15.21 -4.91
N GLY A 75 -3.30 -16.34 -5.56
CA GLY A 75 -3.00 -16.43 -6.99
C GLY A 75 -1.53 -16.22 -7.35
N PHE A 76 -0.59 -16.46 -6.43
CA PHE A 76 0.84 -16.42 -6.74
C PHE A 76 1.39 -17.85 -6.93
N ASP A 77 2.02 -18.10 -8.07
CA ASP A 77 2.59 -19.40 -8.43
C ASP A 77 3.84 -19.72 -7.59
N THR A 78 4.59 -18.69 -7.19
CA THR A 78 5.80 -18.83 -6.40
C THR A 78 6.01 -17.60 -5.49
N HIS A 79 6.72 -17.80 -4.38
CA HIS A 79 6.92 -16.72 -3.42
C HIS A 79 8.22 -16.85 -2.60
N CYS A 80 8.78 -15.72 -2.18
CA CYS A 80 9.86 -15.63 -1.19
C CYS A 80 9.52 -14.54 -0.15
N LEU A 81 9.08 -14.94 1.06
CA LEU A 81 8.34 -14.04 1.94
C LEU A 81 8.84 -14.04 3.38
N TRP A 82 8.84 -12.84 3.96
CA TRP A 82 8.93 -12.61 5.39
C TRP A 82 7.53 -12.39 5.99
N ASN A 83 7.38 -12.70 7.28
CA ASN A 83 6.16 -12.54 8.06
C ASN A 83 4.99 -13.39 7.52
N ILE A 84 5.31 -14.66 7.35
CA ILE A 84 4.40 -15.74 6.95
C ILE A 84 4.57 -16.90 7.95
N PRO A 85 3.56 -17.76 8.17
CA PRO A 85 3.69 -18.97 8.98
C PRO A 85 4.89 -19.84 8.51
N GLY A 86 5.62 -20.41 9.46
CA GLY A 86 6.85 -21.17 9.19
C GLY A 86 8.12 -20.32 9.20
N GLY A 87 8.00 -18.98 9.04
CA GLY A 87 9.13 -18.05 9.13
C GLY A 87 9.36 -17.50 10.54
N GLY A 88 10.50 -16.83 10.74
CA GLY A 88 10.88 -16.16 11.97
C GLY A 88 10.62 -14.64 11.93
N ARG A 89 11.30 -13.93 12.85
CA ARG A 89 11.11 -12.46 13.00
C ARG A 89 12.14 -11.61 12.28
N ASN A 90 13.33 -12.16 12.02
CA ASN A 90 14.42 -11.44 11.36
C ASN A 90 14.03 -11.11 9.92
N ARG A 91 14.29 -9.87 9.51
CA ARG A 91 13.86 -9.39 8.19
C ARG A 91 14.99 -8.82 7.35
N TYR A 92 16.00 -8.27 7.98
CA TYR A 92 17.15 -7.65 7.32
C TYR A 92 18.34 -8.59 7.33
N TRP A 93 19.20 -8.50 8.31
CA TRP A 93 20.33 -9.39 8.48
C TRP A 93 19.91 -10.74 9.06
N ASN A 94 20.52 -11.83 8.59
CA ASN A 94 20.15 -13.20 8.97
C ASN A 94 18.63 -13.41 8.84
N PRO A 95 18.04 -13.18 7.65
CA PRO A 95 16.59 -13.10 7.50
C PRO A 95 15.93 -14.48 7.65
N SER A 96 14.72 -14.48 8.17
CA SER A 96 13.87 -15.67 8.25
C SER A 96 12.85 -15.62 7.11
N LEU A 97 13.25 -16.04 5.93
CA LEU A 97 12.44 -16.05 4.71
C LEU A 97 11.92 -17.47 4.41
N VAL A 98 10.68 -17.53 3.98
CA VAL A 98 10.05 -18.78 3.49
C VAL A 98 9.87 -18.65 1.97
N GLN A 99 10.44 -19.59 1.23
CA GLN A 99 10.27 -19.69 -0.22
C GLN A 99 9.48 -20.95 -0.55
N ASP A 100 8.34 -20.79 -1.21
CA ASP A 100 7.46 -21.87 -1.66
C ASP A 100 7.16 -22.92 -0.56
N GLY A 101 6.93 -22.43 0.66
CA GLY A 101 6.62 -23.23 1.85
C GLY A 101 7.85 -23.69 2.67
N GLU A 102 9.06 -23.54 2.15
CA GLU A 102 10.30 -23.98 2.80
C GLU A 102 11.01 -22.80 3.47
N LEU A 103 11.40 -22.93 4.74
CA LEU A 103 12.26 -21.96 5.42
C LEU A 103 13.67 -22.04 4.82
N LEU A 104 14.16 -20.91 4.30
CA LEU A 104 15.49 -20.88 3.70
C LEU A 104 16.59 -21.00 4.77
N ASP A 105 17.56 -21.88 4.50
CA ASP A 105 18.81 -21.96 5.26
C ASP A 105 19.83 -21.00 4.63
N LEU A 106 19.99 -19.84 5.25
CA LEU A 106 20.79 -18.73 4.72
C LEU A 106 22.00 -18.45 5.62
N PRO A 107 23.15 -18.06 5.04
CA PRO A 107 24.26 -17.50 5.82
C PRO A 107 23.83 -16.35 6.72
N LYS A 108 24.47 -16.23 7.90
CA LYS A 108 24.11 -15.18 8.90
C LYS A 108 24.29 -13.75 8.39
N GLU A 109 25.22 -13.56 7.48
CA GLU A 109 25.51 -12.29 6.80
C GLU A 109 24.57 -11.95 5.65
N SER A 110 23.62 -12.84 5.33
CA SER A 110 22.64 -12.60 4.27
C SER A 110 21.73 -11.42 4.61
N TYR A 111 21.42 -10.62 3.60
CA TYR A 111 20.53 -9.47 3.72
C TYR A 111 19.19 -9.75 3.02
N GLY A 112 18.09 -9.72 3.77
CA GLY A 112 16.76 -10.14 3.30
C GLY A 112 16.25 -9.41 2.06
N PRO A 113 16.41 -8.07 1.94
CA PRO A 113 16.04 -7.35 0.73
C PRO A 113 16.79 -7.81 -0.53
N ASP A 114 18.05 -8.25 -0.42
CA ASP A 114 18.79 -8.81 -1.56
C ASP A 114 18.22 -10.16 -1.97
N ILE A 115 18.02 -11.07 -1.01
CA ILE A 115 17.47 -12.40 -1.28
C ILE A 115 16.11 -12.30 -1.99
N THR A 116 15.23 -11.40 -1.52
CA THR A 116 13.91 -11.21 -2.15
C THR A 116 14.00 -10.58 -3.53
N THR A 117 15.00 -9.71 -3.77
CA THR A 117 15.25 -9.11 -5.08
C THR A 117 15.84 -10.14 -6.04
N ASP A 118 16.81 -10.94 -5.59
CA ASP A 118 17.42 -12.02 -6.39
C ASP A 118 16.38 -13.06 -6.81
N PHE A 119 15.49 -13.45 -5.90
CA PHE A 119 14.36 -14.33 -6.22
C PHE A 119 13.50 -13.78 -7.36
N LEU A 120 13.19 -12.49 -7.36
CA LEU A 120 12.41 -11.87 -8.44
C LEU A 120 13.19 -11.76 -9.74
N ILE A 121 14.49 -11.48 -9.70
CA ILE A 121 15.38 -11.49 -10.86
C ILE A 121 15.40 -12.87 -11.51
N ASP A 122 15.53 -13.91 -10.71
CA ASP A 122 15.49 -15.33 -11.18
C ASP A 122 14.13 -15.67 -11.79
N PHE A 123 13.03 -15.26 -11.12
CA PHE A 123 11.67 -15.46 -11.63
C PHE A 123 11.46 -14.79 -12.99
N ILE A 124 11.84 -13.51 -13.14
CA ILE A 124 11.73 -12.75 -14.39
C ILE A 124 12.58 -13.43 -15.48
N THR A 125 13.79 -13.84 -15.16
CA THR A 125 14.69 -14.48 -16.10
C THR A 125 14.14 -15.83 -16.62
N LYS A 126 13.56 -16.63 -15.72
CA LYS A 126 12.93 -17.92 -16.07
C LYS A 126 11.68 -17.75 -16.92
N ASN A 127 10.96 -16.65 -16.74
CA ASN A 127 9.68 -16.38 -17.39
C ASN A 127 9.78 -15.32 -18.51
N GLN A 128 10.97 -15.05 -19.05
CA GLN A 128 11.20 -14.01 -20.04
C GLN A 128 10.38 -14.14 -21.35
N THR A 129 9.87 -15.33 -21.66
CA THR A 129 9.03 -15.60 -22.83
C THR A 129 7.53 -15.68 -22.51
N ASN A 130 7.14 -15.54 -21.26
CA ASN A 130 5.76 -15.60 -20.80
C ASN A 130 5.31 -14.22 -20.29
N PRO A 131 4.02 -13.90 -20.33
CA PRO A 131 3.52 -12.78 -19.55
C PRO A 131 3.67 -13.08 -18.06
N PHE A 132 4.10 -12.07 -17.28
CA PHE A 132 4.28 -12.25 -15.84
C PHE A 132 3.75 -11.05 -15.03
N LEU A 133 3.37 -11.32 -13.79
CA LEU A 133 3.02 -10.35 -12.77
C LEU A 133 3.92 -10.55 -11.55
N VAL A 134 4.57 -9.49 -11.12
CA VAL A 134 5.35 -9.45 -9.88
C VAL A 134 4.71 -8.49 -8.90
N TYR A 135 4.44 -8.96 -7.68
CA TYR A 135 4.11 -8.10 -6.55
C TYR A 135 5.27 -8.09 -5.57
N PHE A 136 5.89 -6.92 -5.39
CA PHE A 136 7.05 -6.76 -4.52
C PHE A 136 6.72 -5.85 -3.32
N PRO A 137 5.99 -6.34 -2.30
CA PRO A 137 5.82 -5.63 -1.03
C PRO A 137 7.15 -5.63 -0.27
N MET A 138 8.03 -4.71 -0.63
CA MET A 138 9.39 -4.62 -0.09
C MET A 138 9.37 -4.57 1.44
N ILE A 139 10.35 -5.20 2.09
CA ILE A 139 10.52 -5.16 3.54
C ILE A 139 11.03 -3.78 3.96
N LEU A 140 11.90 -3.18 3.16
CA LEU A 140 12.38 -1.81 3.32
C LEU A 140 11.27 -0.78 3.12
N PRO A 141 11.31 0.37 3.79
CA PRO A 141 12.20 0.79 4.88
C PRO A 141 11.51 0.65 6.26
N HIS A 142 10.90 -0.51 6.56
CA HIS A 142 10.13 -0.74 7.78
C HIS A 142 11.06 -0.83 9.00
N ASN A 143 10.67 -0.23 10.15
CA ASN A 143 11.43 -0.39 11.40
C ASN A 143 11.60 -1.88 11.82
N PRO A 144 12.71 -2.29 12.52
CA PRO A 144 13.78 -1.42 13.02
C PRO A 144 14.56 -0.79 11.88
N PHE A 145 15.06 0.45 12.10
CA PHE A 145 15.92 1.12 11.12
C PHE A 145 17.34 0.63 11.32
N ASP A 146 17.75 -0.28 10.45
CA ASP A 146 19.02 -0.98 10.51
C ASP A 146 19.94 -0.53 9.38
N VAL A 147 21.22 -0.79 9.51
CA VAL A 147 22.21 -0.54 8.45
C VAL A 147 21.93 -1.44 7.24
N THR A 148 22.27 -0.97 6.07
CA THR A 148 22.24 -1.73 4.82
C THR A 148 23.66 -2.20 4.45
N PRO A 149 23.80 -3.11 3.49
CA PRO A 149 25.15 -3.48 2.98
C PRO A 149 25.96 -2.30 2.42
N ASP A 150 25.29 -1.21 2.02
CA ASP A 150 25.92 -0.02 1.45
C ASP A 150 26.10 1.11 2.48
N SER A 151 25.74 0.91 3.75
CA SER A 151 25.88 1.93 4.79
C SER A 151 27.37 2.21 5.08
N ASP A 152 27.77 3.49 5.06
CA ASP A 152 29.14 3.91 5.35
C ASP A 152 29.62 3.52 6.76
N ASP A 153 28.69 3.52 7.73
CA ASP A 153 28.94 3.11 9.10
C ASP A 153 28.13 1.86 9.44
N PRO A 154 28.73 0.66 9.36
CA PRO A 154 28.04 -0.61 9.64
C PRO A 154 27.66 -0.82 11.11
N GLN A 155 28.05 0.09 12.01
CA GLN A 155 27.71 0.07 13.43
C GLN A 155 26.73 1.19 13.80
N SER A 156 26.17 1.90 12.81
CA SER A 156 25.26 3.02 13.06
C SER A 156 24.01 2.58 13.83
N THR A 157 23.69 3.32 14.89
CA THR A 157 22.44 3.22 15.67
C THR A 157 21.51 4.43 15.41
N ASP A 158 21.89 5.33 14.53
CA ASP A 158 21.09 6.51 14.16
C ASP A 158 19.94 6.08 13.25
N SER A 159 18.74 6.07 13.80
CA SER A 159 17.50 5.66 13.08
C SER A 159 17.22 6.51 11.84
N LYS A 160 17.53 7.82 11.87
CA LYS A 160 17.29 8.71 10.72
C LYS A 160 18.29 8.44 9.59
N LYS A 161 19.57 8.29 9.94
CA LYS A 161 20.62 7.93 8.97
C LYS A 161 20.33 6.58 8.34
N ASN A 162 20.06 5.57 9.17
CA ASN A 162 19.75 4.22 8.70
C ASN A 162 18.49 4.19 7.81
N PHE A 163 17.47 4.99 8.14
CA PHE A 163 16.28 5.11 7.29
C PHE A 163 16.60 5.71 5.91
N ILE A 164 17.49 6.70 5.84
CA ILE A 164 17.96 7.29 4.57
C ILE A 164 18.68 6.22 3.75
N ASP A 165 19.62 5.48 4.37
CA ASP A 165 20.34 4.39 3.72
C ASP A 165 19.37 3.31 3.20
N MET A 166 18.34 2.95 3.98
CA MET A 166 17.30 2.02 3.56
C MET A 166 16.50 2.50 2.34
N VAL A 167 16.19 3.81 2.27
CA VAL A 167 15.47 4.38 1.11
C VAL A 167 16.36 4.36 -0.13
N GLN A 168 17.64 4.68 0.00
CA GLN A 168 18.62 4.56 -1.09
C GLN A 168 18.76 3.10 -1.54
N TYR A 169 18.70 2.16 -0.61
CA TYR A 169 18.76 0.73 -0.94
C TYR A 169 17.50 0.21 -1.64
N ILE A 170 16.33 0.82 -1.41
CA ILE A 170 15.13 0.58 -2.22
C ILE A 170 15.40 0.96 -3.67
N ASP A 171 15.94 2.16 -3.90
CA ASP A 171 16.25 2.66 -5.25
C ASP A 171 17.24 1.73 -5.97
N LYS A 172 18.30 1.29 -5.28
CA LYS A 172 19.25 0.29 -5.79
C LYS A 172 18.55 -1.00 -6.22
N ASN A 173 17.66 -1.56 -5.39
CA ASN A 173 16.97 -2.80 -5.72
C ASN A 173 15.96 -2.64 -6.86
N VAL A 174 15.28 -1.51 -6.97
CA VAL A 174 14.46 -1.17 -8.13
C VAL A 174 15.34 -1.07 -9.39
N GLY A 175 16.50 -0.43 -9.28
CA GLY A 175 17.49 -0.35 -10.37
C GLY A 175 17.95 -1.73 -10.85
N ARG A 176 18.25 -2.67 -9.94
CA ARG A 176 18.62 -4.06 -10.29
C ARG A 176 17.54 -4.78 -11.10
N LEU A 177 16.27 -4.61 -10.73
CA LEU A 177 15.14 -5.16 -11.49
C LEU A 177 15.02 -4.48 -12.88
N GLU A 178 15.18 -3.17 -12.95
CA GLU A 178 15.15 -2.42 -14.22
C GLU A 178 16.30 -2.82 -15.16
N ASP A 179 17.51 -2.99 -14.63
CA ASP A 179 18.69 -3.46 -15.37
C ASP A 179 18.47 -4.90 -15.89
N THR A 180 17.87 -5.76 -15.10
CA THR A 180 17.50 -7.13 -15.52
C THR A 180 16.50 -7.09 -16.66
N LEU A 181 15.42 -6.32 -16.54
CA LEU A 181 14.43 -6.16 -17.61
C LEU A 181 15.05 -5.58 -18.88
N THR A 182 16.01 -4.68 -18.75
CA THR A 182 16.73 -4.07 -19.86
C THR A 182 17.64 -5.07 -20.56
N SER A 183 18.43 -5.84 -19.80
CA SER A 183 19.33 -6.86 -20.33
C SER A 183 18.62 -7.98 -21.06
N LEU A 184 17.41 -8.32 -20.60
CA LEU A 184 16.55 -9.32 -21.22
C LEU A 184 15.71 -8.76 -22.39
N GLY A 185 15.79 -7.46 -22.70
CA GLY A 185 14.99 -6.82 -23.75
C GLY A 185 13.51 -6.61 -23.37
N LEU A 186 13.15 -6.80 -22.10
CA LEU A 186 11.76 -6.75 -21.62
C LEU A 186 11.31 -5.37 -21.14
N ARG A 187 12.24 -4.41 -20.95
CA ARG A 187 11.93 -3.12 -20.32
C ARG A 187 10.82 -2.34 -21.01
N LYS A 188 10.77 -2.38 -22.35
CA LYS A 188 9.71 -1.71 -23.15
C LYS A 188 8.38 -2.45 -23.14
N GLN A 189 8.33 -3.66 -22.59
CA GLN A 189 7.13 -4.48 -22.48
C GLN A 189 6.63 -4.62 -21.05
N THR A 190 7.32 -4.00 -20.09
CA THR A 190 7.02 -4.13 -18.66
C THR A 190 6.59 -2.79 -18.06
N LEU A 191 5.40 -2.78 -17.47
CA LEU A 191 4.90 -1.71 -16.61
C LEU A 191 5.53 -1.86 -15.22
N ILE A 192 6.13 -0.79 -14.71
CA ILE A 192 6.54 -0.68 -13.30
C ILE A 192 5.65 0.35 -12.60
N LEU A 193 5.00 -0.06 -11.53
CA LEU A 193 4.23 0.80 -10.65
C LEU A 193 4.90 0.81 -9.27
N PHE A 194 5.31 1.98 -8.80
CA PHE A 194 5.96 2.18 -7.51
C PHE A 194 5.08 3.02 -6.59
N THR A 195 4.85 2.52 -5.38
CA THR A 195 4.06 3.23 -4.35
C THR A 195 4.50 2.82 -2.95
N SER A 196 3.97 3.45 -1.90
CA SER A 196 4.14 3.06 -0.50
C SER A 196 2.79 2.69 0.11
N ASP A 197 2.76 1.69 1.00
CA ASP A 197 1.51 1.19 1.60
C ASP A 197 0.92 2.09 2.70
N ASN A 198 1.70 3.03 3.22
CA ASN A 198 1.29 4.07 4.19
C ASN A 198 2.40 5.11 4.38
N GLY A 199 2.11 6.15 5.12
CA GLY A 199 3.10 7.18 5.45
C GLY A 199 4.28 6.69 6.28
N THR A 200 5.32 7.52 6.36
CA THR A 200 6.55 7.26 7.11
C THR A 200 6.27 7.02 8.59
N ASN A 201 7.11 6.20 9.23
CA ASN A 201 7.01 5.93 10.67
C ASN A 201 7.06 7.22 11.49
N ALA A 202 6.15 7.35 12.48
CA ALA A 202 6.00 8.55 13.30
C ALA A 202 7.21 8.90 14.18
N GLN A 203 8.22 8.03 14.27
CA GLN A 203 9.48 8.33 14.97
C GLN A 203 10.45 9.18 14.15
N LEU A 204 10.20 9.32 12.85
CA LEU A 204 11.07 10.00 11.90
C LEU A 204 10.53 11.36 11.51
N THR A 205 11.46 12.27 11.25
CA THR A 205 11.20 13.56 10.62
C THR A 205 11.94 13.63 9.29
N SER A 206 11.32 14.26 8.30
CA SER A 206 11.90 14.52 6.98
C SER A 206 11.76 16.00 6.63
N GLU A 207 12.53 16.46 5.67
CA GLU A 207 12.40 17.80 5.12
C GLU A 207 11.74 17.71 3.74
N LEU A 208 10.71 18.53 3.52
CA LEU A 208 10.04 18.67 2.23
C LEU A 208 9.76 20.17 1.99
N ASP A 209 10.27 20.70 0.90
CA ASP A 209 10.09 22.11 0.51
C ASP A 209 10.42 23.11 1.65
N GLY A 210 11.48 22.81 2.42
CA GLY A 210 11.93 23.62 3.55
C GLY A 210 11.10 23.49 4.83
N GLN A 211 10.15 22.56 4.88
CA GLN A 211 9.35 22.28 6.06
C GLN A 211 9.74 20.92 6.67
N THR A 212 9.85 20.89 8.01
CA THR A 212 10.06 19.63 8.74
C THR A 212 8.73 18.89 8.86
N ILE A 213 8.68 17.68 8.32
CA ILE A 213 7.50 16.81 8.31
C ILE A 213 7.70 15.64 9.26
N GLN A 214 6.84 15.50 10.24
CA GLN A 214 6.77 14.33 11.12
C GLN A 214 6.10 13.17 10.38
N GLY A 215 6.64 11.96 10.48
CA GLY A 215 6.01 10.77 9.94
C GLY A 215 4.62 10.52 10.52
N GLY A 216 3.68 10.05 9.68
CA GLY A 216 2.27 9.90 10.03
C GLY A 216 1.71 8.48 9.99
N LYS A 217 2.56 7.45 9.91
CA LYS A 217 2.10 6.04 9.87
C LYS A 217 1.14 5.71 11.01
N GLY A 218 -0.07 5.29 10.64
CA GLY A 218 -1.14 4.94 11.58
C GLY A 218 -2.09 6.08 11.90
N TYR A 219 -1.77 7.32 11.48
CA TYR A 219 -2.65 8.47 11.57
C TYR A 219 -3.49 8.62 10.32
N THR A 220 -4.71 9.13 10.48
CA THR A 220 -5.65 9.32 9.37
C THR A 220 -5.40 10.58 8.56
N HIS A 221 -4.64 11.55 9.07
CA HIS A 221 -4.23 12.76 8.34
C HIS A 221 -3.28 12.45 7.16
N ASP A 222 -3.01 13.42 6.32
CA ASP A 222 -2.27 13.23 5.06
C ASP A 222 -0.88 12.61 5.23
N TYR A 223 -0.13 12.94 6.28
CA TYR A 223 1.18 12.30 6.50
C TYR A 223 1.10 10.78 6.78
N GLY A 224 -0.10 10.24 7.04
CA GLY A 224 -0.32 8.80 7.18
C GLY A 224 -0.89 8.12 5.94
N THR A 225 -1.58 8.87 5.08
CA THR A 225 -2.34 8.32 3.94
C THR A 225 -1.83 8.76 2.58
N HIS A 226 -1.25 9.93 2.45
CA HIS A 226 -0.71 10.45 1.19
C HIS A 226 0.63 9.76 0.89
N VAL A 227 0.70 9.06 -0.24
CA VAL A 227 1.83 8.22 -0.63
C VAL A 227 2.30 8.52 -2.05
N PRO A 228 3.58 8.28 -2.39
CA PRO A 228 4.04 8.42 -3.76
C PRO A 228 3.34 7.41 -4.68
N LEU A 229 3.09 7.80 -5.94
CA LEU A 229 2.69 6.91 -7.00
C LEU A 229 3.42 7.29 -8.28
N ILE A 230 4.27 6.39 -8.76
CA ILE A 230 5.03 6.53 -9.99
C ILE A 230 4.67 5.37 -10.92
N VAL A 231 4.36 5.69 -12.17
CA VAL A 231 4.02 4.69 -13.19
C VAL A 231 4.98 4.86 -14.36
N ASN A 232 5.71 3.81 -14.67
CA ASN A 232 6.76 3.84 -15.68
C ASN A 232 6.64 2.67 -16.67
N TRP A 233 6.46 3.01 -17.94
CA TRP A 233 6.48 2.05 -19.05
C TRP A 233 7.08 2.74 -20.30
N PRO A 234 8.39 2.60 -20.52
CA PRO A 234 9.03 3.18 -21.69
C PRO A 234 8.41 2.71 -23.00
N GLY A 235 8.11 3.65 -23.89
CA GLY A 235 7.46 3.36 -25.16
C GLY A 235 5.92 3.35 -25.14
N GLN A 236 5.30 3.27 -23.95
CA GLN A 236 3.84 3.40 -23.80
C GLN A 236 3.46 4.71 -23.09
N ILE A 237 4.28 5.15 -22.14
CA ILE A 237 4.03 6.34 -21.34
C ILE A 237 5.07 7.42 -21.67
N GLN A 238 4.60 8.60 -22.09
CA GLN A 238 5.47 9.77 -22.19
C GLN A 238 5.90 10.22 -20.80
N GLY A 239 7.21 10.20 -20.54
CA GLY A 239 7.80 10.56 -19.26
C GLY A 239 7.77 12.06 -18.94
N GLY A 240 8.12 12.38 -17.68
CA GLY A 240 8.29 13.74 -17.18
C GLY A 240 7.00 14.48 -16.81
N ARG A 241 5.83 13.82 -16.84
CA ARG A 241 4.54 14.43 -16.48
C ARG A 241 4.21 14.23 -15.01
N VAL A 242 3.61 15.27 -14.42
CA VAL A 242 2.95 15.23 -13.12
C VAL A 242 1.44 15.25 -13.34
N ILE A 243 0.72 14.33 -12.72
CA ILE A 243 -0.74 14.20 -12.83
C ILE A 243 -1.33 14.53 -11.46
N HIS A 244 -2.25 15.49 -11.44
CA HIS A 244 -2.85 16.00 -10.20
C HIS A 244 -4.17 15.29 -9.83
N ASP A 245 -4.53 14.22 -10.54
CA ASP A 245 -5.76 13.48 -10.27
C ASP A 245 -5.70 12.77 -8.92
N LEU A 246 -6.85 12.67 -8.29
CA LEU A 246 -7.02 11.99 -7.01
C LEU A 246 -7.13 10.48 -7.24
N ILE A 247 -6.24 9.72 -6.62
CA ILE A 247 -6.11 8.27 -6.76
C ILE A 247 -6.21 7.61 -5.39
N CYS A 248 -6.89 6.50 -5.30
CA CYS A 248 -6.87 5.62 -4.13
C CYS A 248 -6.44 4.20 -4.51
N PHE A 249 -6.10 3.39 -3.52
CA PHE A 249 -5.51 2.06 -3.77
C PHE A 249 -6.44 1.07 -4.47
N SER A 250 -7.77 1.22 -4.33
CA SER A 250 -8.71 0.41 -5.11
C SER A 250 -8.59 0.64 -6.63
N ASP A 251 -8.01 1.76 -7.06
CA ASP A 251 -7.84 2.11 -8.47
C ASP A 251 -6.69 1.33 -9.14
N VAL A 252 -5.78 0.75 -8.36
CA VAL A 252 -4.60 0.04 -8.90
C VAL A 252 -5.00 -1.22 -9.66
N PHE A 253 -5.87 -2.06 -9.09
CA PHE A 253 -6.28 -3.31 -9.73
C PHE A 253 -6.92 -3.06 -11.12
N PRO A 254 -7.98 -2.25 -11.29
CA PRO A 254 -8.53 -1.99 -12.62
C PRO A 254 -7.52 -1.32 -13.55
N THR A 255 -6.55 -0.55 -13.03
CA THR A 255 -5.54 0.10 -13.86
C THR A 255 -4.55 -0.89 -14.46
N ILE A 256 -4.04 -1.85 -13.69
CA ILE A 256 -3.11 -2.86 -14.22
C ILE A 256 -3.80 -3.82 -15.18
N VAL A 257 -5.08 -4.10 -14.99
CA VAL A 257 -5.89 -4.90 -15.92
C VAL A 257 -6.10 -4.16 -17.24
N ASP A 258 -6.43 -2.87 -17.19
CA ASP A 258 -6.59 -2.01 -18.35
C ASP A 258 -5.26 -1.87 -19.13
N ALA A 259 -4.16 -1.60 -18.43
CA ALA A 259 -2.81 -1.56 -19.00
C ALA A 259 -2.42 -2.87 -19.71
N ALA A 260 -2.81 -4.01 -19.13
CA ALA A 260 -2.59 -5.34 -19.71
C ALA A 260 -3.58 -5.68 -20.84
N LYS A 261 -4.57 -4.82 -21.12
CA LYS A 261 -5.65 -5.04 -22.09
C LYS A 261 -6.45 -6.31 -21.84
N LEU A 262 -6.62 -6.68 -20.58
CA LEU A 262 -7.43 -7.81 -20.16
C LEU A 262 -8.91 -7.42 -20.02
N PRO A 263 -9.86 -8.38 -20.08
CA PRO A 263 -11.29 -8.09 -19.98
C PRO A 263 -11.68 -7.46 -18.64
N ALA A 264 -12.32 -6.31 -18.59
CA ALA A 264 -12.71 -5.63 -17.35
C ALA A 264 -13.96 -6.23 -16.65
N LYS A 265 -14.71 -7.12 -17.29
CA LYS A 265 -16.03 -7.60 -16.83
C LYS A 265 -16.02 -8.28 -15.45
N GLN A 266 -14.92 -8.87 -15.04
CA GLN A 266 -14.81 -9.60 -13.75
C GLN A 266 -14.41 -8.72 -12.57
N ILE A 267 -14.03 -7.46 -12.82
CA ILE A 267 -13.60 -6.50 -11.78
C ILE A 267 -14.73 -5.55 -11.35
N ASN A 268 -15.92 -5.68 -11.96
CA ASN A 268 -17.03 -4.72 -11.81
C ASN A 268 -17.65 -4.65 -10.39
N ASP A 269 -17.27 -5.55 -9.47
CA ASP A 269 -17.69 -5.50 -8.06
C ASP A 269 -16.77 -4.62 -7.19
N GLY A 270 -15.75 -4.00 -7.76
CA GLY A 270 -14.80 -3.12 -7.08
C GLY A 270 -15.19 -1.64 -7.13
N ASP A 271 -14.66 -0.85 -6.20
CA ASP A 271 -14.84 0.61 -6.14
C ASP A 271 -13.80 1.36 -6.98
N GLY A 272 -12.82 0.63 -7.50
CA GLY A 272 -11.67 1.19 -8.22
C GLY A 272 -12.03 1.68 -9.63
N TRP A 273 -11.36 2.75 -10.05
CA TRP A 273 -11.43 3.28 -11.42
C TRP A 273 -10.05 3.27 -12.04
N SER A 274 -9.94 2.76 -13.27
CA SER A 274 -8.67 2.79 -13.99
C SER A 274 -8.20 4.23 -14.24
N PHE A 275 -6.96 4.50 -13.88
CA PHE A 275 -6.23 5.72 -14.25
C PHE A 275 -5.23 5.47 -15.40
N TRP A 276 -5.35 4.35 -16.08
CA TRP A 276 -4.50 4.03 -17.24
C TRP A 276 -4.59 5.06 -18.36
N PRO A 277 -5.78 5.58 -18.76
CA PRO A 277 -5.87 6.63 -19.77
C PRO A 277 -5.03 7.87 -19.44
N GLN A 278 -5.00 8.30 -18.16
CA GLN A 278 -4.16 9.43 -17.74
C GLN A 278 -2.66 9.12 -17.88
N CYS A 279 -2.26 7.87 -17.63
CA CYS A 279 -0.88 7.42 -17.86
C CYS A 279 -0.50 7.54 -19.34
N GLU A 280 -1.39 7.22 -20.25
CA GLU A 280 -1.19 7.36 -21.70
C GLU A 280 -1.27 8.82 -22.18
N GLY A 281 -1.65 9.78 -21.34
CA GLY A 281 -1.87 11.19 -21.71
C GLY A 281 -3.23 11.44 -22.37
N LYS A 282 -4.16 10.52 -22.16
CA LYS A 282 -5.56 10.64 -22.64
C LYS A 282 -6.45 11.16 -21.52
N GLN A 283 -7.63 11.67 -21.89
CA GLN A 283 -8.66 11.97 -20.92
C GLN A 283 -9.24 10.66 -20.36
N GLY A 284 -9.20 10.52 -19.06
CA GLY A 284 -9.79 9.40 -18.31
C GLY A 284 -10.88 9.88 -17.37
N ARG A 285 -11.52 8.92 -16.69
CA ARG A 285 -12.43 9.22 -15.59
C ARG A 285 -11.63 9.70 -14.39
N THR A 286 -11.98 10.86 -13.86
CA THR A 286 -11.35 11.45 -12.68
C THR A 286 -12.27 11.36 -11.46
N ARG A 287 -11.67 11.30 -10.26
CA ARG A 287 -12.39 11.32 -9.00
C ARG A 287 -12.50 12.73 -8.46
N ASP A 288 -13.72 13.15 -8.09
CA ASP A 288 -13.93 14.36 -7.32
C ASP A 288 -13.61 14.14 -5.84
N TRP A 289 -13.70 12.90 -5.37
CA TRP A 289 -13.41 12.47 -4.02
C TRP A 289 -12.94 11.03 -3.95
N ILE A 290 -12.29 10.69 -2.82
CA ILE A 290 -11.99 9.31 -2.40
C ILE A 290 -12.60 9.06 -1.03
N TYR A 291 -12.90 7.78 -0.77
CA TYR A 291 -13.39 7.30 0.52
C TYR A 291 -12.34 6.40 1.17
N CYS A 292 -12.16 6.54 2.47
CA CYS A 292 -11.31 5.69 3.28
C CYS A 292 -12.09 5.16 4.48
N TYR A 293 -12.07 3.86 4.65
CA TYR A 293 -12.46 3.20 5.89
C TYR A 293 -11.21 2.74 6.62
N TYR A 294 -11.13 3.08 7.89
CA TYR A 294 -10.01 2.73 8.73
C TYR A 294 -10.48 2.07 10.03
N PHE A 295 -9.98 0.88 10.27
CA PHE A 295 -10.16 0.15 11.52
C PHE A 295 -8.77 -0.14 12.11
N PRO A 296 -8.37 0.58 13.17
CA PRO A 296 -7.04 0.44 13.74
C PRO A 296 -6.86 -0.91 14.42
N ARG A 297 -5.61 -1.39 14.46
CA ARG A 297 -5.26 -2.55 15.27
C ARG A 297 -5.35 -2.21 16.77
N PRO A 298 -5.55 -3.21 17.68
CA PRO A 298 -5.66 -2.97 19.12
C PRO A 298 -4.48 -2.22 19.77
N SER A 299 -3.28 -2.31 19.16
CA SER A 299 -2.08 -1.59 19.64
C SER A 299 -2.01 -0.12 19.21
N SER A 300 -3.00 0.38 18.47
CA SER A 300 -3.03 1.78 17.99
C SER A 300 -3.36 2.80 19.08
N ALA A 301 -3.73 2.35 20.28
CA ALA A 301 -3.96 3.22 21.43
C ALA A 301 -2.77 4.15 21.81
N LYS A 302 -1.61 3.94 21.20
CA LYS A 302 -0.44 4.83 21.32
C LYS A 302 -0.50 6.07 20.47
N TYR A 303 -1.34 6.11 19.44
CA TYR A 303 -1.50 7.30 18.60
C TYR A 303 -2.29 8.37 19.36
N ASN A 304 -1.72 9.52 19.53
CA ASN A 304 -2.32 10.62 20.29
C ASN A 304 -3.14 11.53 19.38
N ASP A 305 -4.21 10.95 18.83
CA ASP A 305 -5.10 11.66 17.92
C ASP A 305 -6.53 11.12 18.05
N LYS A 306 -7.51 11.93 17.79
CA LYS A 306 -8.94 11.64 17.97
C LYS A 306 -9.45 10.53 17.04
N TYR A 307 -8.86 10.35 15.87
CA TYR A 307 -9.40 9.48 14.81
C TYR A 307 -8.68 8.14 14.69
N SER A 308 -7.41 8.08 15.04
CA SER A 308 -6.56 6.91 14.77
C SER A 308 -6.75 5.76 15.76
N HIS A 309 -7.55 5.94 16.82
CA HIS A 309 -7.85 4.92 17.83
C HIS A 309 -9.10 4.11 17.55
N TYR A 310 -10.02 4.66 16.75
CA TYR A 310 -11.36 4.14 16.57
C TYR A 310 -11.59 3.69 15.14
N GLU A 311 -12.66 2.95 14.96
CA GLU A 311 -13.21 2.68 13.65
C GLU A 311 -13.80 3.97 13.10
N VAL A 312 -13.21 4.48 12.01
CA VAL A 312 -13.64 5.70 11.36
C VAL A 312 -13.74 5.51 9.84
N SER A 313 -14.57 6.33 9.21
CA SER A 313 -14.50 6.56 7.78
C SER A 313 -14.46 8.04 7.48
N PHE A 314 -13.88 8.37 6.36
CA PHE A 314 -13.87 9.74 5.84
C PHE A 314 -13.92 9.74 4.33
N ALA A 315 -14.42 10.84 3.78
CA ALA A 315 -14.25 11.18 2.38
C ALA A 315 -13.41 12.46 2.27
N ARG A 316 -12.61 12.54 1.22
CA ARG A 316 -11.84 13.75 0.92
C ARG A 316 -11.83 14.05 -0.56
N ASN A 317 -11.73 15.33 -0.90
CA ASN A 317 -11.26 15.78 -2.19
C ASN A 317 -9.80 16.26 -2.09
N LYS A 318 -9.29 17.03 -3.05
CA LYS A 318 -7.89 17.53 -3.01
C LYS A 318 -7.63 18.52 -1.87
N ARG A 319 -8.67 19.16 -1.34
CA ARG A 319 -8.55 20.24 -0.33
C ARG A 319 -9.24 19.91 0.97
N PHE A 320 -10.47 19.40 0.90
CA PHE A 320 -11.31 19.22 2.08
C PHE A 320 -11.45 17.75 2.44
N LYS A 321 -11.63 17.50 3.73
CA LYS A 321 -11.86 16.18 4.30
C LYS A 321 -12.99 16.22 5.33
N LEU A 322 -13.91 15.28 5.21
CA LEU A 322 -15.04 15.10 6.12
C LEU A 322 -14.99 13.72 6.75
N TYR A 323 -15.04 13.63 8.06
CA TYR A 323 -15.20 12.40 8.81
C TYR A 323 -16.68 12.03 9.00
N ASN A 324 -16.94 10.73 9.23
CA ASN A 324 -18.29 10.22 9.46
C ASN A 324 -18.94 10.74 10.76
N ASN A 325 -18.18 11.37 11.67
CA ASN A 325 -18.67 12.04 12.87
C ASN A 325 -19.03 13.52 12.62
N GLY A 326 -18.86 14.03 11.39
CA GLY A 326 -19.15 15.39 10.99
C GLY A 326 -17.99 16.39 11.09
N ASP A 327 -16.83 16.00 11.62
CA ASP A 327 -15.64 16.84 11.65
C ASP A 327 -15.12 17.09 10.23
N PHE A 328 -14.90 18.37 9.89
CA PHE A 328 -14.57 18.82 8.54
C PHE A 328 -13.31 19.69 8.55
N PHE A 329 -12.37 19.43 7.66
CA PHE A 329 -11.07 20.06 7.64
C PHE A 329 -10.72 20.62 6.26
N ASP A 330 -9.96 21.73 6.23
CA ASP A 330 -9.19 22.17 5.08
C ASP A 330 -7.76 21.61 5.21
N THR A 331 -7.48 20.50 4.54
CA THR A 331 -6.19 19.80 4.68
C THR A 331 -5.03 20.53 4.01
N THR A 332 -5.28 21.61 3.25
CA THR A 332 -4.22 22.45 2.69
C THR A 332 -3.64 23.44 3.69
N THR A 333 -4.42 23.83 4.69
CA THR A 333 -4.01 24.76 5.75
C THR A 333 -3.82 24.08 7.10
N ASP A 334 -4.52 22.97 7.34
CA ASP A 334 -4.44 22.16 8.55
C ASP A 334 -4.20 20.68 8.19
N VAL A 335 -3.00 20.40 7.70
CA VAL A 335 -2.60 19.04 7.27
C VAL A 335 -2.62 18.01 8.40
N LEU A 336 -2.51 18.46 9.67
CA LEU A 336 -2.56 17.60 10.86
C LEU A 336 -3.97 17.47 11.46
N GLU A 337 -4.96 18.12 10.86
CA GLU A 337 -6.37 18.02 11.25
C GLU A 337 -6.64 18.33 12.74
N LYS A 338 -6.06 19.44 13.22
CA LYS A 338 -6.15 19.87 14.62
C LYS A 338 -7.39 20.71 14.90
N GLU A 339 -7.82 21.50 13.93
CA GLU A 339 -8.88 22.49 14.10
C GLU A 339 -10.01 22.29 13.08
N PRO A 340 -11.09 21.55 13.44
CA PRO A 340 -12.21 21.36 12.53
C PRO A 340 -12.85 22.70 12.17
N LEU A 341 -13.19 22.84 10.89
CA LEU A 341 -13.97 23.98 10.41
C LEU A 341 -15.38 23.92 10.98
N THR A 342 -15.78 24.98 11.69
CA THR A 342 -17.10 25.07 12.34
C THR A 342 -18.07 25.89 11.50
N ALA A 343 -19.36 25.67 11.70
CA ALA A 343 -20.44 26.44 11.06
C ALA A 343 -20.40 27.95 11.43
N THR A 344 -19.65 28.35 12.47
CA THR A 344 -19.50 29.73 12.92
C THR A 344 -18.59 30.58 12.03
N ASN A 345 -17.85 29.97 11.09
CA ASN A 345 -17.09 30.68 10.06
C ASN A 345 -17.47 30.18 8.65
N PRO A 346 -18.74 30.46 8.20
CA PRO A 346 -19.27 29.94 6.94
C PRO A 346 -18.56 30.49 5.70
N ALA A 347 -17.85 31.62 5.78
CA ALA A 347 -17.12 32.21 4.65
C ALA A 347 -15.90 31.35 4.22
N ALA A 348 -15.44 30.43 5.06
CA ALA A 348 -14.30 29.55 4.78
C ALA A 348 -14.71 28.16 4.27
N VAL A 349 -15.98 27.79 4.34
CA VAL A 349 -16.47 26.43 4.03
C VAL A 349 -17.44 26.48 2.86
N PRO A 350 -17.07 25.98 1.67
CA PRO A 350 -18.06 25.81 0.61
C PRO A 350 -19.05 24.70 1.02
N ASP A 351 -20.33 25.06 1.23
CA ASP A 351 -21.41 24.09 1.50
C ASP A 351 -21.43 22.96 0.46
N SER A 352 -21.10 23.28 -0.79
CA SER A 352 -21.01 22.29 -1.87
C SER A 352 -19.97 21.21 -1.64
N ALA A 353 -18.79 21.56 -1.09
CA ALA A 353 -17.75 20.58 -0.79
C ALA A 353 -18.16 19.66 0.38
N ARG A 354 -18.73 20.22 1.44
CA ARG A 354 -19.25 19.44 2.57
C ARG A 354 -20.37 18.50 2.13
N THR A 355 -21.34 18.96 1.33
CA THR A 355 -22.45 18.17 0.79
C THR A 355 -21.92 17.03 -0.05
N MET A 356 -21.04 17.28 -1.00
CA MET A 356 -20.43 16.26 -1.86
C MET A 356 -19.73 15.17 -1.02
N LEU A 357 -18.95 15.55 -0.01
CA LEU A 357 -18.23 14.57 0.81
C LEU A 357 -19.18 13.80 1.76
N GLN A 358 -20.27 14.44 2.20
CA GLN A 358 -21.31 13.75 2.97
C GLN A 358 -22.06 12.71 2.12
N GLU A 359 -22.38 13.04 0.88
CA GLU A 359 -22.95 12.10 -0.10
C GLU A 359 -21.99 10.95 -0.38
N ALA A 360 -20.70 11.23 -0.54
CA ALA A 360 -19.66 10.23 -0.69
C ALA A 360 -19.63 9.24 0.49
N ILE A 361 -19.63 9.74 1.75
CA ILE A 361 -19.68 8.87 2.94
C ILE A 361 -20.96 8.06 2.96
N SER A 362 -22.11 8.67 2.64
CA SER A 362 -23.42 8.02 2.68
C SER A 362 -23.60 6.96 1.59
N SER A 363 -22.78 6.97 0.54
CA SER A 363 -22.79 5.94 -0.52
C SER A 363 -22.14 4.62 -0.11
N TYR A 364 -21.44 4.59 1.04
CA TYR A 364 -20.82 3.41 1.62
C TYR A 364 -21.59 2.93 2.87
N PRO A 365 -21.47 1.63 3.24
CA PRO A 365 -21.98 1.15 4.52
C PRO A 365 -21.43 1.98 5.69
N ALA A 366 -22.26 2.24 6.69
CA ALA A 366 -21.81 2.95 7.87
C ALA A 366 -20.69 2.19 8.58
N ALA A 367 -19.63 2.91 9.01
CA ALA A 367 -18.57 2.35 9.82
C ALA A 367 -19.18 1.75 11.12
N GLY A 368 -18.72 0.58 11.54
CA GLY A 368 -19.24 -0.13 12.72
C GLY A 368 -20.41 -1.09 12.44
N LEU A 369 -21.02 -1.04 11.26
CA LEU A 369 -22.17 -1.89 10.90
C LEU A 369 -21.80 -3.17 10.14
N ASN A 370 -20.55 -3.64 10.18
CA ASN A 370 -20.19 -4.92 9.59
C ASN A 370 -20.86 -6.06 10.38
N ALA A 371 -22.13 -6.33 10.08
CA ALA A 371 -22.96 -7.37 10.70
C ALA A 371 -22.37 -8.80 10.54
N ASN A 372 -21.40 -8.97 9.67
CA ASN A 372 -20.69 -10.23 9.39
C ASN A 372 -19.35 -10.37 10.11
N ARG A 373 -19.01 -9.49 11.04
CA ARG A 373 -17.81 -9.70 11.89
C ARG A 373 -17.98 -10.99 12.67
N PRO A 374 -17.06 -11.96 12.54
CA PRO A 374 -17.03 -13.07 13.47
C PRO A 374 -16.90 -12.50 14.88
N LYS A 375 -17.89 -12.75 15.75
CA LYS A 375 -17.85 -12.32 17.14
C LYS A 375 -16.57 -12.87 17.75
N ARG A 376 -15.63 -11.99 18.12
CA ARG A 376 -14.39 -12.38 18.85
C ARG A 376 -14.80 -13.22 20.04
N LYS A 377 -14.46 -14.50 20.04
CA LYS A 377 -14.44 -15.28 21.28
C LYS A 377 -13.35 -14.64 22.17
N ARG A 378 -13.79 -13.94 23.19
CA ARG A 378 -12.93 -13.43 24.25
C ARG A 378 -12.23 -14.64 24.87
N THR A 379 -10.97 -14.89 24.50
CA THR A 379 -10.15 -15.85 25.24
C THR A 379 -9.94 -15.25 26.61
N GLU A 380 -10.65 -15.75 27.60
CA GLU A 380 -10.38 -15.48 28.99
C GLU A 380 -8.95 -15.92 29.28
N LYS A 381 -8.07 -14.95 29.54
CA LYS A 381 -6.75 -15.24 30.09
C LYS A 381 -7.00 -15.91 31.45
N LYS A 382 -6.87 -17.24 31.52
CA LYS A 382 -6.69 -17.92 32.81
C LYS A 382 -5.46 -17.30 33.47
N LYS A 383 -5.70 -16.55 34.54
CA LYS A 383 -4.66 -16.16 35.49
C LYS A 383 -4.08 -17.45 36.03
N LYS A 384 -2.81 -17.68 35.79
CA LYS A 384 -1.95 -18.51 36.59
C LYS A 384 -0.92 -17.62 37.27
#